data_eba37b2c47c3494289a99b5777ae180c
#
_entry.id   eba37b2c47c3494289a99b5777ae180c
#
_cell.length_a   1.000
_cell.length_b   1.000
_cell.length_c   1.000
_cell.angle_alpha   90.00
_cell.angle_beta   90.00
_cell.angle_gamma   90.00
#
_symmetry.space_group_name_H-M   'P 1'
#
loop_
_entity.id
_entity.type
_entity.pdbx_description
1 polymer ?
#
loop_
_entity_poly.entity_id
_entity_poly.type
_entity_poly.pdbx_seq_one_letter_code
_entity_poly.pdbx_strand_id
1 'polypeptide(L)'
;MAAEYVFIDEWDVDAPQEAVFTALADARTYPRWWRPVYLRVEGDCEPAVGCESRQEFKARLPYHLKTRSKIVRYQPPDEFEVEVVGDLAGRGIWTLTPRDGRIHVRFDWRVIADRLLLRYLTPLLRPLFRFNHNWAIARAIEGLEPYARTAGGAASARR
;
A
#
# COMPACT_ATOMS: atom_id res chain seq x y z
N MET A 1 9.72 11.19 22.42
CA MET A 1 9.20 11.53 21.09
C MET A 1 9.15 10.29 20.21
N ALA A 2 8.05 10.07 19.54
CA ALA A 2 7.94 8.99 18.56
C ALA A 2 8.85 9.30 17.33
N ALA A 3 9.53 8.27 16.81
CA ALA A 3 10.33 8.42 15.60
C ALA A 3 9.43 8.30 14.37
N GLU A 4 9.47 9.30 13.50
CA GLU A 4 8.76 9.30 12.22
C GLU A 4 9.71 8.87 11.10
N TYR A 5 9.24 7.94 10.26
CA TYR A 5 9.93 7.51 9.06
C TYR A 5 9.10 7.93 7.86
N VAL A 6 9.72 8.56 6.88
CA VAL A 6 9.06 8.98 5.64
C VAL A 6 9.66 8.19 4.48
N PHE A 7 8.78 7.51 3.73
CA PHE A 7 9.13 6.79 2.51
C PHE A 7 8.31 7.37 1.36
N ILE A 8 8.97 7.72 0.28
CA ILE A 8 8.32 8.18 -0.94
C ILE A 8 8.77 7.26 -2.07
N ASP A 9 7.81 6.56 -2.67
CA ASP A 9 8.04 5.66 -3.79
C ASP A 9 7.26 6.13 -4.99
N GLU A 10 7.89 6.07 -6.15
CA GLU A 10 7.29 6.49 -7.42
C GLU A 10 7.66 5.51 -8.52
N TRP A 11 6.68 5.13 -9.32
CA TRP A 11 6.89 4.30 -10.51
C TRP A 11 5.77 4.49 -11.52
N ASP A 12 5.99 4.05 -12.75
CA ASP A 12 5.00 4.12 -13.81
C ASP A 12 4.38 2.74 -14.08
N VAL A 13 3.08 2.74 -14.36
CA VAL A 13 2.28 1.54 -14.62
C VAL A 13 1.60 1.68 -15.97
N ASP A 14 1.77 0.69 -16.85
CA ASP A 14 1.10 0.61 -18.13
C ASP A 14 -0.20 -0.18 -18.00
N ALA A 15 -1.23 0.48 -17.49
CA ALA A 15 -2.57 -0.07 -17.31
C ALA A 15 -3.59 1.08 -17.22
N PRO A 16 -4.90 0.81 -17.39
CA PRO A 16 -5.93 1.83 -17.21
C PRO A 16 -5.92 2.42 -15.80
N GLN A 17 -6.01 3.74 -15.68
CA GLN A 17 -5.94 4.44 -14.40
C GLN A 17 -6.95 3.93 -13.38
N GLU A 18 -8.19 3.71 -13.80
CA GLU A 18 -9.25 3.18 -12.93
C GLU A 18 -8.91 1.80 -12.37
N ALA A 19 -8.31 0.93 -13.19
CA ALA A 19 -7.90 -0.41 -12.77
C ALA A 19 -6.73 -0.36 -11.77
N VAL A 20 -5.76 0.51 -11.98
CA VAL A 20 -4.65 0.75 -11.05
C VAL A 20 -5.18 1.30 -9.73
N PHE A 21 -6.04 2.30 -9.80
CA PHE A 21 -6.64 2.93 -8.61
C PHE A 21 -7.45 1.91 -7.79
N THR A 22 -8.31 1.13 -8.44
CA THR A 22 -9.12 0.12 -7.75
C THR A 22 -8.25 -0.94 -7.07
N ALA A 23 -7.20 -1.41 -7.75
CA ALA A 23 -6.27 -2.38 -7.18
C ALA A 23 -5.56 -1.84 -5.91
N LEU A 24 -5.19 -0.57 -5.91
CA LEU A 24 -4.53 0.07 -4.76
C LEU A 24 -5.51 0.41 -3.64
N ALA A 25 -6.69 0.93 -3.97
CA ALA A 25 -7.69 1.35 -2.97
C ALA A 25 -8.40 0.17 -2.31
N ASP A 26 -8.61 -0.94 -3.03
CA ASP A 26 -9.22 -2.14 -2.47
C ASP A 26 -8.16 -3.09 -1.91
N ALA A 27 -7.87 -2.93 -0.62
CA ALA A 27 -6.87 -3.75 0.06
C ALA A 27 -7.19 -5.25 0.04
N ARG A 28 -8.46 -5.66 -0.16
CA ARG A 28 -8.87 -7.07 -0.28
C ARG A 28 -8.18 -7.77 -1.46
N THR A 29 -7.73 -7.01 -2.45
CA THR A 29 -7.02 -7.53 -3.62
C THR A 29 -5.54 -7.80 -3.38
N TYR A 30 -4.94 -7.22 -2.36
CA TYR A 30 -3.49 -7.27 -2.11
C TYR A 30 -2.92 -8.69 -2.05
N PRO A 31 -3.55 -9.68 -1.41
CA PRO A 31 -3.02 -11.05 -1.43
C PRO A 31 -2.93 -11.68 -2.82
N ARG A 32 -3.58 -11.12 -3.81
CA ARG A 32 -3.56 -11.62 -5.20
C ARG A 32 -2.36 -11.12 -5.98
N TRP A 33 -1.98 -9.85 -5.79
CA TRP A 33 -0.95 -9.21 -6.61
C TRP A 33 0.26 -8.70 -5.82
N TRP A 34 0.12 -8.45 -4.52
CA TRP A 34 1.22 -7.98 -3.69
C TRP A 34 1.85 -9.14 -2.90
N ARG A 35 2.25 -10.16 -3.63
CA ARG A 35 2.85 -11.37 -3.05
C ARG A 35 4.37 -11.26 -2.97
N PRO A 36 4.98 -11.87 -1.97
CA PRO A 36 4.41 -12.58 -0.81
C PRO A 36 4.21 -11.67 0.41
N VAL A 37 4.05 -10.38 0.22
CA VAL A 37 3.99 -9.38 1.30
C VAL A 37 2.69 -9.50 2.08
N TYR A 38 1.54 -9.37 1.42
CA TYR A 38 0.24 -9.49 2.06
C TYR A 38 -0.22 -10.93 2.08
N LEU A 39 -0.43 -11.46 3.28
CA LEU A 39 -0.85 -12.86 3.52
C LEU A 39 -2.37 -12.97 3.61
N ARG A 40 -2.99 -12.02 4.30
CA ARG A 40 -4.43 -11.99 4.54
C ARG A 40 -4.92 -10.57 4.66
N VAL A 41 -6.06 -10.30 4.06
CA VAL A 41 -6.79 -9.04 4.21
C VAL A 41 -8.27 -9.35 4.42
N GLU A 42 -8.85 -8.77 5.46
CA GLU A 42 -10.26 -8.89 5.80
C GLU A 42 -10.91 -7.51 5.77
N GLY A 43 -12.02 -7.40 5.08
CA GLY A 43 -12.81 -6.16 5.00
C GLY A 43 -14.13 -6.43 4.30
N ASP A 44 -15.18 -5.78 4.75
CA ASP A 44 -16.56 -6.02 4.30
C ASP A 44 -17.11 -4.88 3.45
N CYS A 45 -16.33 -3.81 3.25
CA CYS A 45 -16.80 -2.63 2.54
C CYS A 45 -16.10 -2.43 1.20
N GLU A 46 -16.79 -1.83 0.26
CA GLU A 46 -16.20 -1.27 -0.94
C GLU A 46 -15.39 -0.02 -0.60
N PRO A 47 -14.30 0.27 -1.33
CA PRO A 47 -13.47 1.45 -1.06
C PRO A 47 -14.28 2.75 -1.06
N ALA A 48 -14.24 3.44 0.06
CA ALA A 48 -14.88 4.74 0.29
C ALA A 48 -14.34 5.32 1.59
N VAL A 49 -14.59 6.60 1.84
CA VAL A 49 -14.24 7.21 3.13
C VAL A 49 -14.91 6.45 4.26
N GLY A 50 -14.13 6.07 5.27
CA GLY A 50 -14.59 5.30 6.42
C GLY A 50 -14.45 3.79 6.27
N CYS A 51 -14.16 3.27 5.06
CA CYS A 51 -13.93 1.85 4.87
C CYS A 51 -12.68 1.37 5.60
N GLU A 52 -12.83 0.33 6.39
CA GLU A 52 -11.75 -0.28 7.17
C GLU A 52 -11.42 -1.68 6.67
N SER A 53 -10.14 -2.04 6.76
CA SER A 53 -9.67 -3.40 6.52
C SER A 53 -8.59 -3.78 7.54
N ARG A 54 -8.52 -5.08 7.85
CA ARG A 54 -7.47 -5.68 8.68
C ARG A 54 -6.51 -6.42 7.78
N GLN A 55 -5.24 -6.25 8.03
CA GLN A 55 -4.20 -6.79 7.18
C GLN A 55 -3.18 -7.55 8.00
N GLU A 56 -2.77 -8.69 7.48
CA GLU A 56 -1.62 -9.42 7.96
C GLU A 56 -0.60 -9.50 6.82
N PHE A 57 0.58 -8.96 7.07
CA PHE A 57 1.64 -8.96 6.08
C PHE A 57 2.99 -9.29 6.70
N LYS A 58 3.91 -9.71 5.88
CA LYS A 58 5.29 -9.99 6.27
C LYS A 58 6.25 -9.09 5.51
N ALA A 59 7.32 -8.74 6.19
CA ALA A 59 8.53 -8.26 5.58
C ALA A 59 9.56 -9.39 5.56
N ARG A 60 10.79 -9.12 5.18
CA ARG A 60 11.89 -10.12 5.30
C ARG A 60 12.36 -10.25 6.76
N LEU A 61 11.42 -10.37 7.65
CA LEU A 61 11.60 -10.57 9.08
C LEU A 61 10.92 -11.86 9.50
N PRO A 62 11.36 -12.52 10.58
CA PRO A 62 10.79 -13.78 11.01
C PRO A 62 9.44 -13.65 11.74
N TYR A 63 8.74 -12.53 11.57
CA TYR A 63 7.44 -12.31 12.19
C TYR A 63 6.48 -11.59 11.22
N HIS A 64 5.19 -11.77 11.46
CA HIS A 64 4.14 -11.08 10.73
C HIS A 64 3.72 -9.81 11.44
N LEU A 65 3.28 -8.82 10.65
CA LEU A 65 2.75 -7.56 11.15
C LEU A 65 1.24 -7.54 10.90
N LYS A 66 0.50 -7.14 11.92
CA LYS A 66 -0.95 -6.99 11.87
C LYS A 66 -1.32 -5.53 12.01
N THR A 67 -2.07 -5.03 11.05
CA THR A 67 -2.52 -3.64 11.02
C THR A 67 -3.99 -3.55 10.66
N ARG A 68 -4.57 -2.40 10.95
CA ARG A 68 -5.90 -2.00 10.48
C ARG A 68 -5.76 -0.67 9.77
N SER A 69 -6.29 -0.59 8.56
CA SER A 69 -6.31 0.64 7.78
C SER A 69 -7.73 1.16 7.62
N LYS A 70 -7.84 2.48 7.52
CA LYS A 70 -9.09 3.19 7.27
C LYS A 70 -8.86 4.23 6.18
N ILE A 71 -9.70 4.24 5.16
CA ILE A 71 -9.68 5.27 4.13
C ILE A 71 -10.25 6.56 4.74
N VAL A 72 -9.47 7.62 4.76
CA VAL A 72 -9.85 8.93 5.31
C VAL A 72 -10.08 9.98 4.25
N ARG A 73 -9.58 9.77 3.02
CA ARG A 73 -9.86 10.58 1.85
C ARG A 73 -9.93 9.68 0.62
N TYR A 74 -10.88 9.95 -0.27
CA TYR A 74 -11.13 9.10 -1.42
C TYR A 74 -11.58 9.94 -2.62
N GLN A 75 -10.72 10.06 -3.61
CA GLN A 75 -10.93 10.86 -4.82
C GLN A 75 -10.56 10.04 -6.06
N PRO A 76 -11.40 9.06 -6.44
CA PRO A 76 -11.12 8.23 -7.60
C PRO A 76 -11.18 9.05 -8.90
N PRO A 77 -10.34 8.75 -9.89
CA PRO A 77 -9.29 7.74 -9.90
C PRO A 77 -7.91 8.31 -9.55
N ASP A 78 -7.81 9.44 -8.87
CA ASP A 78 -6.59 10.24 -8.74
C ASP A 78 -5.86 10.06 -7.42
N GLU A 79 -6.59 10.00 -6.31
CA GLU A 79 -5.96 10.04 -4.99
C GLU A 79 -6.80 9.37 -3.91
N PHE A 80 -6.15 8.73 -2.97
CA PHE A 80 -6.75 8.32 -1.71
C PHE A 80 -5.73 8.33 -0.58
N GLU A 81 -6.21 8.43 0.64
CA GLU A 81 -5.40 8.47 1.85
C GLU A 81 -5.93 7.47 2.87
N VAL A 82 -5.02 6.77 3.52
CA VAL A 82 -5.32 5.81 4.57
C VAL A 82 -4.60 6.15 5.87
N GLU A 83 -5.29 5.96 6.98
CA GLU A 83 -4.68 5.88 8.31
C GLU A 83 -4.50 4.42 8.69
N VAL A 84 -3.35 4.10 9.25
CA VAL A 84 -2.98 2.74 9.65
C VAL A 84 -2.66 2.72 11.14
N VAL A 85 -3.20 1.75 11.83
CA VAL A 85 -2.93 1.49 13.25
C VAL A 85 -2.63 0.00 13.47
N GLY A 86 -1.98 -0.32 14.59
CA GLY A 86 -1.61 -1.69 14.92
C GLY A 86 -0.12 -1.82 15.17
N ASP A 87 0.48 -2.89 14.65
CA ASP A 87 1.93 -3.12 14.80
C ASP A 87 2.77 -2.04 14.11
N LEU A 88 2.23 -1.42 13.07
CA LEU A 88 2.71 -0.17 12.52
C LEU A 88 1.59 0.86 12.57
N ALA A 89 1.91 2.09 12.91
CA ALA A 89 0.99 3.20 12.85
C ALA A 89 1.51 4.24 11.87
N GLY A 90 0.61 4.87 11.13
CA GLY A 90 1.04 5.87 10.17
C GLY A 90 -0.05 6.30 9.21
N ARG A 91 0.39 6.94 8.14
CA ARG A 91 -0.47 7.57 7.14
C ARG A 91 0.11 7.32 5.75
N GLY A 92 -0.72 6.84 4.84
CA GLY A 92 -0.33 6.60 3.46
C GLY A 92 -1.17 7.42 2.49
N ILE A 93 -0.51 8.12 1.56
CA ILE A 93 -1.17 8.87 0.49
C ILE A 93 -0.75 8.27 -0.84
N TRP A 94 -1.73 7.86 -1.62
CA TRP A 94 -1.55 7.35 -2.98
C TRP A 94 -2.04 8.38 -3.98
N THR A 95 -1.20 8.74 -4.94
CA THR A 95 -1.52 9.68 -6.00
C THR A 95 -1.21 9.06 -7.36
N LEU A 96 -2.18 9.11 -8.27
CA LEU A 96 -2.08 8.58 -9.62
C LEU A 96 -2.21 9.71 -10.62
N THR A 97 -1.23 9.85 -11.50
CA THR A 97 -1.20 10.92 -12.51
C THR A 97 -0.92 10.32 -13.89
N PRO A 98 -1.79 10.54 -14.89
CA PRO A 98 -1.46 10.18 -16.26
C PRO A 98 -0.22 10.92 -16.74
N ARG A 99 0.74 10.19 -17.29
CA ARG A 99 1.99 10.75 -17.81
C ARG A 99 2.57 9.88 -18.93
N ASP A 100 2.78 10.46 -20.09
CA ASP A 100 3.39 9.79 -21.25
C ASP A 100 2.72 8.47 -21.64
N GLY A 101 1.37 8.44 -21.59
CA GLY A 101 0.59 7.23 -21.92
C GLY A 101 0.58 6.15 -20.85
N ARG A 102 1.19 6.42 -19.70
CA ARG A 102 1.24 5.52 -18.54
C ARG A 102 0.65 6.23 -17.34
N ILE A 103 0.51 5.50 -16.23
CA ILE A 103 0.05 6.06 -14.95
C ILE A 103 1.23 6.16 -14.01
N HIS A 104 1.56 7.38 -13.61
CA HIS A 104 2.56 7.62 -12.59
C HIS A 104 1.94 7.42 -11.22
N VAL A 105 2.44 6.43 -10.48
CA VAL A 105 2.00 6.12 -9.11
C VAL A 105 3.01 6.70 -8.13
N ARG A 106 2.51 7.46 -7.16
CA ARG A 106 3.29 7.97 -6.04
C ARG A 106 2.67 7.49 -4.74
N PHE A 107 3.50 6.92 -3.88
CA PHE A 107 3.14 6.51 -2.53
C PHE A 107 3.97 7.28 -1.50
N ASP A 108 3.31 8.10 -0.70
CA ASP A 108 3.90 8.82 0.43
C ASP A 108 3.49 8.09 1.71
N TRP A 109 4.41 7.40 2.34
CA TRP A 109 4.18 6.59 3.53
C TRP A 109 4.92 7.18 4.73
N ARG A 110 4.17 7.59 5.74
CA ARG A 110 4.70 8.14 6.99
C ARG A 110 4.37 7.19 8.12
N VAL A 111 5.40 6.60 8.71
CA VAL A 111 5.29 5.59 9.76
C VAL A 111 5.75 6.19 11.08
N ILE A 112 4.94 6.02 12.10
CA ILE A 112 5.25 6.39 13.48
C ILE A 112 5.61 5.12 14.23
N ALA A 113 6.85 5.02 14.69
CA ALA A 113 7.32 3.92 15.54
C ALA A 113 7.21 4.36 17.00
N ASP A 114 6.11 3.97 17.64
CA ASP A 114 5.79 4.43 19.01
C ASP A 114 6.13 3.39 20.11
N ARG A 115 6.53 2.19 19.75
CA ARG A 115 6.93 1.20 20.76
C ARG A 115 8.28 1.58 21.39
N LEU A 116 8.34 1.54 22.72
CA LEU A 116 9.53 1.82 23.51
C LEU A 116 10.78 1.10 22.98
N LEU A 117 10.62 -0.16 22.56
CA LEU A 117 11.70 -0.97 22.01
C LEU A 117 12.24 -0.37 20.70
N LEU A 118 11.36 0.16 19.86
CA LEU A 118 11.74 0.79 18.59
C LEU A 118 12.41 2.16 18.79
N ARG A 119 12.09 2.87 19.86
CA ARG A 119 12.74 4.14 20.22
C ARG A 119 14.22 4.00 20.51
N TYR A 120 14.59 2.99 21.29
CA TYR A 120 15.98 2.76 21.69
C TYR A 120 16.82 2.14 20.59
N LEU A 121 16.20 1.36 19.71
CA LEU A 121 16.89 0.67 18.61
C LEU A 121 16.80 1.42 17.28
N THR A 122 16.21 2.62 17.26
CA THR A 122 15.98 3.40 16.02
C THR A 122 17.22 3.54 15.13
N PRO A 123 18.42 3.91 15.63
CA PRO A 123 19.58 4.05 14.75
C PRO A 123 20.00 2.74 14.07
N LEU A 124 19.81 1.63 14.77
CA LEU A 124 20.14 0.29 14.27
C LEU A 124 19.06 -0.27 13.35
N LEU A 125 17.79 0.10 13.60
CA LEU A 125 16.64 -0.44 12.87
C LEU A 125 16.30 0.34 11.60
N ARG A 126 16.77 1.59 11.45
CA ARG A 126 16.52 2.39 10.23
C ARG A 126 16.91 1.69 8.94
N PRO A 127 18.13 1.12 8.81
CA PRO A 127 18.51 0.39 7.60
C PRO A 127 17.61 -0.84 7.37
N LEU A 128 17.23 -1.52 8.44
CA LEU A 128 16.35 -2.69 8.38
C LEU A 128 14.94 -2.34 7.91
N PHE A 129 14.36 -1.26 8.44
CA PHE A 129 13.06 -0.76 8.01
C PHE A 129 13.07 -0.34 6.55
N ARG A 130 14.10 0.38 6.12
CA ARG A 130 14.27 0.79 4.73
C ARG A 130 14.42 -0.42 3.81
N PHE A 131 15.20 -1.40 4.21
CA PHE A 131 15.38 -2.63 3.45
C PHE A 131 14.06 -3.40 3.28
N ASN A 132 13.30 -3.55 4.37
CA ASN A 132 12.01 -4.22 4.34
C ASN A 132 10.98 -3.47 3.51
N HIS A 133 10.93 -2.15 3.65
CA HIS A 133 10.05 -1.29 2.86
C HIS A 133 10.38 -1.41 1.37
N ASN A 134 11.62 -1.27 0.98
CA ASN A 134 12.06 -1.37 -0.41
C ASN A 134 11.75 -2.75 -1.00
N TRP A 135 11.94 -3.81 -0.23
CA TRP A 135 11.59 -5.15 -0.67
C TRP A 135 10.07 -5.29 -0.89
N ALA A 136 9.25 -4.79 0.02
CA ALA A 136 7.79 -4.84 -0.09
C ALA A 136 7.28 -4.04 -1.30
N ILE A 137 7.83 -2.84 -1.54
CA ILE A 137 7.47 -2.00 -2.69
C ILE A 137 7.93 -2.63 -4.00
N ALA A 138 9.10 -3.26 -4.05
CA ALA A 138 9.55 -3.98 -5.24
C ALA A 138 8.55 -5.09 -5.64
N ARG A 139 7.96 -5.78 -4.66
CA ARG A 139 6.91 -6.78 -4.91
C ARG A 139 5.62 -6.13 -5.40
N ALA A 140 5.26 -4.95 -4.90
CA ALA A 140 4.11 -4.20 -5.39
C ALA A 140 4.29 -3.79 -6.87
N ILE A 141 5.44 -3.27 -7.22
CA ILE A 141 5.78 -2.87 -8.60
C ILE A 141 5.67 -4.06 -9.55
N GLU A 142 6.20 -5.21 -9.16
CA GLU A 142 6.14 -6.43 -9.98
C GLU A 142 4.73 -6.97 -10.18
N GLY A 143 3.88 -6.88 -9.17
CA GLY A 143 2.56 -7.50 -9.17
C GLY A 143 1.43 -6.61 -9.70
N LEU A 144 1.53 -5.30 -9.52
CA LEU A 144 0.44 -4.37 -9.80
C LEU A 144 0.08 -4.28 -11.28
N GLU A 145 1.04 -4.10 -12.16
CA GLU A 145 0.80 -3.90 -13.59
C GLU A 145 0.10 -5.09 -14.26
N PRO A 146 0.58 -6.34 -14.11
CA PRO A 146 -0.12 -7.48 -14.69
C PRO A 146 -1.54 -7.65 -14.14
N TYR A 147 -1.72 -7.43 -12.85
CA TYR A 147 -3.03 -7.52 -12.21
C TYR A 147 -3.99 -6.45 -12.72
N ALA A 148 -3.57 -5.19 -12.79
CA ALA A 148 -4.39 -4.08 -13.25
C ALA A 148 -4.77 -4.22 -14.73
N ARG A 149 -3.87 -4.71 -15.58
CA ARG A 149 -4.15 -5.01 -16.99
C ARG A 149 -5.23 -6.08 -17.14
N THR A 150 -5.13 -7.16 -16.39
CA THR A 150 -6.10 -8.26 -16.41
C THR A 150 -7.48 -7.79 -15.92
N ALA A 151 -7.53 -7.03 -14.82
CA ALA A 151 -8.76 -6.48 -14.27
C ALA A 151 -9.39 -5.46 -15.25
N GLY A 152 -8.60 -4.58 -15.88
CA GLY A 152 -9.04 -3.63 -16.88
C GLY A 152 -9.59 -4.32 -18.14
N GLY A 153 -8.95 -5.38 -18.61
CA GLY A 153 -9.42 -6.21 -19.72
C GLY A 153 -10.74 -6.91 -19.40
N ALA A 154 -10.88 -7.45 -18.22
CA ALA A 154 -12.12 -8.11 -17.77
C ALA A 154 -13.29 -7.12 -17.67
N ALA A 155 -13.05 -5.89 -17.19
CA ALA A 155 -14.06 -4.84 -17.14
C ALA A 155 -14.50 -4.38 -18.54
N SER A 156 -13.57 -4.30 -19.49
CA SER A 156 -13.86 -3.95 -20.90
C SER A 156 -14.67 -5.05 -21.61
N ALA A 157 -14.42 -6.31 -21.31
CA ALA A 157 -15.13 -7.44 -21.91
C ALA A 157 -16.59 -7.59 -21.41
N ARG A 158 -16.96 -6.92 -20.33
CA ARG A 158 -18.33 -6.93 -19.77
C ARG A 158 -19.22 -5.79 -20.26
N ARG A 159 -18.71 -4.90 -21.10
CA ARG A 159 -19.45 -3.83 -21.75
C ARG A 159 -19.77 -4.29 -23.18
#